data_29ff0e9607b8f5886d520f7720f38d12
#
_entry.id   29ff0e9607b8f5886d520f7720f38d12
#
_cell.length_a   1.000
_cell.length_b   1.000
_cell.length_c   1.000
_cell.angle_alpha   90.00
_cell.angle_beta   90.00
_cell.angle_gamma   90.00
#
_symmetry.space_group_name_H-M   'P 1'
#
loop_
_entity.id
_entity.type
_entity.pdbx_description
1 polymer ?
#
loop_
_entity_poly.entity_id
_entity_poly.type
_entity_poly.pdbx_seq_one_letter_code
_entity_poly.pdbx_strand_id
1 'polypeptide(L)'
;MSKPLSEMTLHELWKLFPIRLSEHKEYWKDWYQEEKKFLSSFLPKNVQIYHIGSTAVNGIWAKPIVDILLEAKPTEHQTIYELLLENGYLCMAQRKNCMDFNKGYTNAGFSERVYHLHLREFGDHDELYFRDYLNDHPEVAKEYENLKLS
;
A
#
# COMPACT_ATOMS: atom_id res chain seq x y z
N MET A 1 -23.54 -11.05 -14.13
CA MET A 1 -22.97 -9.77 -13.68
C MET A 1 -22.22 -9.96 -12.38
N SER A 2 -21.08 -9.28 -12.26
CA SER A 2 -20.28 -9.36 -11.05
C SER A 2 -20.94 -8.57 -9.91
N LYS A 3 -20.92 -9.10 -8.70
CA LYS A 3 -21.36 -8.36 -7.53
C LYS A 3 -20.39 -7.22 -7.20
N PRO A 4 -20.87 -6.08 -6.69
CA PRO A 4 -19.99 -5.08 -6.11
C PRO A 4 -19.22 -5.69 -4.93
N LEU A 5 -18.00 -5.23 -4.68
CA LEU A 5 -17.17 -5.76 -3.59
C LEU A 5 -17.85 -5.64 -2.23
N SER A 6 -18.61 -4.57 -2.01
CA SER A 6 -19.34 -4.34 -0.76
C SER A 6 -20.44 -5.36 -0.49
N GLU A 7 -20.91 -6.07 -1.50
CA GLU A 7 -21.97 -7.07 -1.38
C GLU A 7 -21.42 -8.50 -1.32
N MET A 8 -20.13 -8.68 -1.47
CA MET A 8 -19.51 -10.01 -1.46
C MET A 8 -19.36 -10.56 -0.06
N THR A 9 -19.55 -11.88 0.08
CA THR A 9 -19.23 -12.58 1.32
C THR A 9 -17.71 -12.68 1.48
N LEU A 10 -17.24 -12.96 2.70
CA LEU A 10 -15.83 -13.14 2.97
C LEU A 10 -15.22 -14.25 2.09
N HIS A 11 -15.97 -15.34 1.90
CA HIS A 11 -15.53 -16.47 1.06
C HIS A 11 -15.37 -16.02 -0.40
N GLU A 12 -16.31 -15.23 -0.93
CA GLU A 12 -16.22 -14.72 -2.28
C GLU A 12 -15.03 -13.78 -2.45
N LEU A 13 -14.77 -12.93 -1.46
CA LEU A 13 -13.60 -12.03 -1.47
C LEU A 13 -12.30 -12.82 -1.46
N TRP A 14 -12.19 -13.85 -0.63
CA TRP A 14 -10.97 -14.68 -0.59
C TRP A 14 -10.73 -15.40 -1.91
N LYS A 15 -11.79 -15.77 -2.61
CA LYS A 15 -11.66 -16.42 -3.92
C LYS A 15 -11.16 -15.48 -4.99
N LEU A 16 -11.60 -14.20 -4.95
CA LEU A 16 -11.16 -13.17 -5.88
C LEU A 16 -9.76 -12.63 -5.54
N PHE A 17 -9.43 -12.56 -4.25
CA PHE A 17 -8.19 -11.94 -3.77
C PHE A 17 -7.35 -12.95 -2.98
N PRO A 18 -6.87 -14.02 -3.64
CA PRO A 18 -6.06 -15.03 -2.95
C PRO A 18 -4.74 -14.41 -2.49
N ILE A 19 -4.39 -14.71 -1.24
CA ILE A 19 -3.13 -14.24 -0.64
C ILE A 19 -2.02 -15.18 -1.06
N ARG A 20 -1.10 -14.69 -1.89
CA ARG A 20 0.06 -15.46 -2.36
C ARG A 20 1.32 -14.60 -2.26
N LEU A 21 2.38 -15.18 -1.73
CA LEU A 21 3.68 -14.55 -1.71
C LEU A 21 4.42 -14.88 -3.00
N SER A 22 5.19 -13.94 -3.50
CA SER A 22 6.07 -14.16 -4.65
C SER A 22 7.47 -13.66 -4.34
N GLU A 23 8.44 -14.13 -5.12
CA GLU A 23 9.81 -13.65 -5.02
C GLU A 23 9.86 -12.13 -5.19
N HIS A 24 10.90 -11.52 -4.59
CA HIS A 24 11.12 -10.08 -4.75
C HIS A 24 11.21 -9.71 -6.23
N LYS A 25 10.49 -8.68 -6.63
CA LYS A 25 10.49 -8.17 -8.00
C LYS A 25 11.02 -6.74 -8.02
N GLU A 26 12.07 -6.51 -8.79
CA GLU A 26 12.64 -5.17 -8.92
C GLU A 26 11.62 -4.17 -9.51
N TYR A 27 10.70 -4.64 -10.36
CA TYR A 27 9.68 -3.77 -10.94
C TYR A 27 8.69 -3.18 -9.91
N TRP A 28 8.64 -3.71 -8.68
CA TRP A 28 7.81 -3.10 -7.63
C TRP A 28 8.29 -1.69 -7.30
N LYS A 29 9.60 -1.44 -7.38
CA LYS A 29 10.16 -0.10 -7.18
C LYS A 29 9.73 0.82 -8.31
N ASP A 30 9.67 0.31 -9.53
CA ASP A 30 9.21 1.06 -10.70
C ASP A 30 7.72 1.38 -10.57
N TRP A 31 6.92 0.43 -10.13
CA TRP A 31 5.49 0.64 -9.86
C TRP A 31 5.29 1.75 -8.82
N TYR A 32 6.09 1.72 -7.76
CA TYR A 32 6.05 2.76 -6.74
C TYR A 32 6.40 4.12 -7.33
N GLN A 33 7.48 4.22 -8.11
CA GLN A 33 7.92 5.48 -8.69
C GLN A 33 6.86 6.07 -9.64
N GLU A 34 6.23 5.23 -10.45
CA GLU A 34 5.16 5.65 -11.35
C GLU A 34 3.95 6.15 -10.55
N GLU A 35 3.58 5.44 -9.50
CA GLU A 35 2.44 5.85 -8.68
C GLU A 35 2.76 7.11 -7.88
N LYS A 36 3.99 7.25 -7.39
CA LYS A 36 4.45 8.48 -6.71
C LYS A 36 4.32 9.68 -7.64
N LYS A 37 4.72 9.52 -8.89
CA LYS A 37 4.61 10.57 -9.89
C LYS A 37 3.14 10.95 -10.14
N PHE A 38 2.27 9.95 -10.25
CA PHE A 38 0.84 10.16 -10.42
C PHE A 38 0.24 10.89 -9.23
N LEU A 39 0.54 10.43 -8.02
CA LEU A 39 0.06 11.06 -6.78
C LEU A 39 0.54 12.51 -6.67
N SER A 40 1.80 12.76 -7.00
CA SER A 40 2.38 14.10 -6.93
C SER A 40 1.75 15.06 -7.90
N SER A 41 1.08 14.56 -8.95
CA SER A 41 0.42 15.41 -9.94
C SER A 41 -0.84 16.09 -9.42
N PHE A 42 -1.47 15.57 -8.37
CA PHE A 42 -2.70 16.14 -7.83
C PHE A 42 -2.69 16.40 -6.32
N LEU A 43 -1.74 15.82 -5.57
CA LEU A 43 -1.66 16.04 -4.12
C LEU A 43 -0.98 17.38 -3.79
N PRO A 44 -1.26 17.97 -2.60
CA PRO A 44 -0.55 19.15 -2.14
C PRO A 44 0.97 18.92 -2.13
N LYS A 45 1.75 19.96 -2.42
CA LYS A 45 3.21 19.86 -2.57
C LYS A 45 3.94 19.47 -1.28
N ASN A 46 3.37 19.79 -0.13
CA ASN A 46 4.00 19.49 1.16
C ASN A 46 3.76 18.06 1.65
N VAL A 47 2.98 17.26 0.93
CA VAL A 47 2.77 15.86 1.27
C VAL A 47 4.05 15.08 0.98
N GLN A 48 4.49 14.27 1.95
CA GLN A 48 5.64 13.39 1.79
C GLN A 48 5.15 12.00 1.37
N ILE A 49 5.85 11.38 0.44
CA ILE A 49 5.45 10.09 -0.14
C ILE A 49 6.61 9.10 0.00
N TYR A 50 6.35 7.92 0.57
CA TYR A 50 7.37 6.90 0.82
C TYR A 50 6.89 5.51 0.41
N HIS A 51 7.83 4.69 -0.08
CA HIS A 51 7.60 3.27 -0.34
C HIS A 51 7.88 2.49 0.95
N ILE A 52 6.87 1.79 1.46
CA ILE A 52 6.97 1.02 2.71
C ILE A 52 6.51 -0.43 2.48
N GLY A 53 6.49 -1.21 3.55
CA GLY A 53 6.02 -2.59 3.50
C GLY A 53 7.02 -3.56 2.88
N SER A 54 6.59 -4.80 2.68
CA SER A 54 7.48 -5.88 2.23
C SER A 54 8.08 -5.65 0.84
N THR A 55 7.34 -5.03 -0.09
CA THR A 55 7.87 -4.75 -1.43
C THR A 55 8.95 -3.68 -1.43
N ALA A 56 9.09 -2.91 -0.33
CA ALA A 56 10.16 -1.93 -0.16
C ALA A 56 11.42 -2.54 0.43
N VAL A 57 11.38 -3.80 0.88
CA VAL A 57 12.52 -4.52 1.45
C VAL A 57 13.14 -5.39 0.37
N ASN A 58 14.45 -5.20 0.14
CA ASN A 58 15.16 -5.90 -0.91
C ASN A 58 15.28 -7.41 -0.64
N GLY A 59 15.03 -8.21 -1.67
CA GLY A 59 15.37 -9.61 -1.68
C GLY A 59 14.45 -10.55 -0.91
N ILE A 60 13.33 -10.09 -0.36
CA ILE A 60 12.40 -10.98 0.36
C ILE A 60 11.12 -11.21 -0.44
N TRP A 61 10.50 -12.36 -0.18
CA TRP A 61 9.21 -12.69 -0.76
C TRP A 61 8.12 -11.81 -0.13
N ALA A 62 7.19 -11.38 -0.93
CA ALA A 62 6.10 -10.51 -0.49
C ALA A 62 4.86 -10.73 -1.35
N LYS A 63 3.72 -10.28 -0.84
CA LYS A 63 2.52 -10.14 -1.67
C LYS A 63 2.83 -9.07 -2.72
N PRO A 64 2.36 -9.23 -3.97
CA PRO A 64 2.63 -8.25 -5.04
C PRO A 64 1.75 -6.99 -4.87
N ILE A 65 1.84 -6.37 -3.72
CA ILE A 65 1.10 -5.17 -3.34
C ILE A 65 2.11 -4.12 -2.90
N VAL A 66 2.07 -2.96 -3.53
CA VAL A 66 2.97 -1.85 -3.17
C VAL A 66 2.30 -1.02 -2.09
N ASP A 67 2.95 -0.91 -0.94
CA ASP A 67 2.48 -0.09 0.16
C ASP A 67 3.12 1.29 0.09
N ILE A 68 2.31 2.34 0.21
CA ILE A 68 2.75 3.73 0.13
C ILE A 68 2.35 4.45 1.40
N LEU A 69 3.28 5.18 2.00
CA LEU A 69 3.01 6.05 3.13
C LEU A 69 2.90 7.49 2.64
N LEU A 70 1.81 8.16 2.97
CA LEU A 70 1.64 9.60 2.78
C LEU A 70 1.66 10.27 4.14
N GLU A 71 2.51 11.27 4.30
CA GLU A 71 2.53 12.10 5.51
C GLU A 71 2.09 13.51 5.17
N ALA A 72 1.10 14.01 5.91
CA ALA A 72 0.54 15.33 5.69
C ALA A 72 -0.02 15.90 7.00
N LYS A 73 -0.23 17.21 7.03
CA LYS A 73 -0.87 17.85 8.19
C LYS A 73 -2.30 17.35 8.33
N PRO A 74 -2.79 17.12 9.56
CA PRO A 74 -4.17 16.66 9.77
C PRO A 74 -5.22 17.55 9.09
N THR A 75 -4.97 18.85 8.98
CA THR A 75 -5.89 19.79 8.34
C THR A 75 -6.02 19.56 6.83
N GLU A 76 -5.08 18.84 6.23
CA GLU A 76 -5.10 18.53 4.81
C GLU A 76 -5.68 17.14 4.51
N HIS A 77 -5.90 16.30 5.53
CA HIS A 77 -6.34 14.93 5.35
C HIS A 77 -7.67 14.82 4.60
N GLN A 78 -8.63 15.71 4.90
CA GLN A 78 -9.93 15.67 4.22
C GLN A 78 -9.80 15.98 2.73
N THR A 79 -8.99 16.98 2.39
CA THR A 79 -8.73 17.33 0.98
C THR A 79 -8.06 16.17 0.26
N ILE A 80 -7.08 15.54 0.90
CA ILE A 80 -6.35 14.39 0.34
C ILE A 80 -7.32 13.21 0.16
N TYR A 81 -8.18 12.96 1.13
CA TYR A 81 -9.21 11.93 1.06
C TYR A 81 -10.06 12.09 -0.22
N GLU A 82 -10.58 13.29 -0.43
CA GLU A 82 -11.42 13.58 -1.60
C GLU A 82 -10.67 13.39 -2.92
N LEU A 83 -9.42 13.88 -2.98
CA LEU A 83 -8.58 13.74 -4.15
C LEU A 83 -8.27 12.28 -4.47
N LEU A 84 -8.00 11.47 -3.46
CA LEU A 84 -7.70 10.06 -3.66
C LEU A 84 -8.93 9.31 -4.19
N LEU A 85 -10.12 9.58 -3.66
CA LEU A 85 -11.35 8.95 -4.15
C LEU A 85 -11.62 9.34 -5.61
N GLU A 86 -11.35 10.58 -5.98
CA GLU A 86 -11.52 11.03 -7.37
C GLU A 86 -10.54 10.38 -8.33
N ASN A 87 -9.43 9.85 -7.82
CA ASN A 87 -8.34 9.30 -8.63
C ASN A 87 -8.19 7.77 -8.50
N GLY A 88 -9.26 7.08 -8.12
CA GLY A 88 -9.31 5.63 -8.21
C GLY A 88 -8.98 4.87 -6.93
N TYR A 89 -8.76 5.56 -5.81
CA TYR A 89 -8.53 4.91 -4.53
C TYR A 89 -9.84 4.70 -3.79
N LEU A 90 -9.92 3.61 -3.02
CA LEU A 90 -11.06 3.29 -2.14
C LEU A 90 -10.60 3.43 -0.70
N CYS A 91 -11.38 4.15 0.11
CA CYS A 91 -11.09 4.26 1.53
C CYS A 91 -11.54 2.99 2.26
N MET A 92 -10.60 2.31 2.91
CA MET A 92 -10.86 1.05 3.60
C MET A 92 -11.03 1.23 5.11
N ALA A 93 -10.35 2.23 5.69
CA ALA A 93 -10.45 2.52 7.11
C ALA A 93 -10.19 4.00 7.34
N GLN A 94 -10.91 4.57 8.30
CA GLN A 94 -10.78 5.97 8.65
C GLN A 94 -10.79 6.12 10.17
N ARG A 95 -9.70 6.60 10.72
CA ARG A 95 -9.51 6.86 12.14
C ARG A 95 -8.96 8.27 12.29
N LYS A 96 -8.93 8.79 13.52
CA LYS A 96 -8.38 10.12 13.76
C LYS A 96 -6.93 10.19 13.23
N ASN A 97 -6.70 11.09 12.28
CA ASN A 97 -5.40 11.33 11.66
C ASN A 97 -4.76 10.11 10.97
N CYS A 98 -5.55 9.08 10.71
CA CYS A 98 -5.11 7.86 10.03
C CYS A 98 -6.18 7.40 9.06
N MET A 99 -5.82 7.24 7.80
CA MET A 99 -6.72 6.69 6.78
C MET A 99 -5.96 5.68 5.94
N ASP A 100 -6.64 4.59 5.57
CA ASP A 100 -6.06 3.56 4.73
C ASP A 100 -6.89 3.42 3.46
N PHE A 101 -6.22 3.32 2.32
CA PHE A 101 -6.84 3.26 1.00
C PHE A 101 -6.28 2.10 0.20
N ASN A 102 -7.08 1.56 -0.71
CA ASN A 102 -6.65 0.52 -1.64
C ASN A 102 -6.94 0.95 -3.07
N LYS A 103 -6.10 0.47 -4.00
CA LYS A 103 -6.30 0.63 -5.43
C LYS A 103 -5.90 -0.67 -6.11
N GLY A 104 -6.66 -1.08 -7.12
CA GLY A 104 -6.38 -2.32 -7.84
C GLY A 104 -7.23 -3.51 -7.42
N TYR A 105 -8.19 -3.31 -6.54
CA TYR A 105 -9.18 -4.32 -6.18
C TYR A 105 -10.42 -4.13 -7.05
N THR A 106 -10.77 -5.14 -7.83
CA THR A 106 -11.89 -5.07 -8.76
C THR A 106 -12.87 -6.22 -8.55
N ASN A 107 -14.05 -6.13 -9.13
CA ASN A 107 -15.06 -7.20 -9.07
C ASN A 107 -14.58 -8.49 -9.75
N ALA A 108 -13.54 -8.40 -10.58
CA ALA A 108 -12.95 -9.55 -11.27
C ALA A 108 -11.65 -10.01 -10.62
N GLY A 109 -11.31 -9.52 -9.41
CA GLY A 109 -10.07 -9.83 -8.70
C GLY A 109 -9.09 -8.67 -8.70
N PHE A 110 -7.81 -8.98 -8.50
CA PHE A 110 -6.76 -7.97 -8.53
C PHE A 110 -6.54 -7.45 -9.95
N SER A 111 -6.29 -6.15 -10.07
CA SER A 111 -5.78 -5.61 -11.31
C SER A 111 -4.29 -5.96 -11.44
N GLU A 112 -3.65 -5.57 -12.55
CA GLU A 112 -2.22 -5.84 -12.76
C GLU A 112 -1.35 -5.27 -11.65
N ARG A 113 -1.70 -4.09 -11.15
CA ARG A 113 -0.96 -3.42 -10.08
C ARG A 113 -1.89 -3.11 -8.92
N VAL A 114 -1.47 -3.46 -7.72
CA VAL A 114 -2.25 -3.25 -6.50
C VAL A 114 -1.46 -2.38 -5.54
N TYR A 115 -2.11 -1.38 -4.97
CA TYR A 115 -1.51 -0.44 -4.04
C TYR A 115 -2.33 -0.36 -2.77
N HIS A 116 -1.62 -0.32 -1.63
CA HIS A 116 -2.18 0.07 -0.34
C HIS A 116 -1.55 1.39 0.06
N LEU A 117 -2.37 2.37 0.39
CA LEU A 117 -1.89 3.71 0.72
C LEU A 117 -2.31 4.05 2.15
N HIS A 118 -1.35 4.49 2.94
CA HIS A 118 -1.54 4.82 4.35
C HIS A 118 -1.30 6.31 4.54
N LEU A 119 -2.36 7.06 4.89
CA LEU A 119 -2.27 8.49 5.15
C LEU A 119 -2.10 8.72 6.65
N ARG A 120 -1.03 9.40 7.03
CA ARG A 120 -0.62 9.61 8.42
C ARG A 120 -0.22 11.07 8.65
N GLU A 121 -0.06 11.45 9.92
CA GLU A 121 0.52 12.74 10.32
C GLU A 121 2.03 12.72 10.07
N PHE A 122 2.63 13.92 9.96
CA PHE A 122 4.08 14.03 9.94
C PHE A 122 4.69 13.46 11.21
N GLY A 123 5.78 12.71 11.07
CA GLY A 123 6.48 12.12 12.19
C GLY A 123 6.06 10.70 12.55
N ASP A 124 5.03 10.15 11.91
CA ASP A 124 4.63 8.76 12.11
C ASP A 124 5.45 7.87 11.17
N HIS A 125 6.70 7.61 11.56
CA HIS A 125 7.71 6.97 10.73
C HIS A 125 8.00 5.51 11.08
N ASP A 126 7.22 4.86 11.93
CA ASP A 126 7.50 3.49 12.39
C ASP A 126 7.72 2.51 11.23
N GLU A 127 6.90 2.61 10.20
CA GLU A 127 7.00 1.73 9.04
C GLU A 127 8.25 2.00 8.19
N LEU A 128 8.71 3.25 8.17
CA LEU A 128 9.97 3.62 7.50
C LEU A 128 11.17 3.07 8.25
N TYR A 129 11.17 3.17 9.57
CA TYR A 129 12.24 2.61 10.39
C TYR A 129 12.32 1.10 10.24
N PHE A 130 11.17 0.43 10.20
CA PHE A 130 11.10 -1.01 9.99
C PHE A 130 11.67 -1.40 8.63
N ARG A 131 11.28 -0.68 7.57
CA ARG A 131 11.81 -0.90 6.22
C ARG A 131 13.33 -0.75 6.18
N ASP A 132 13.82 0.36 6.72
CA ASP A 132 15.25 0.67 6.69
C ASP A 132 16.03 -0.34 7.52
N TYR A 133 15.52 -0.73 8.67
CA TYR A 133 16.14 -1.76 9.51
C TYR A 133 16.28 -3.07 8.76
N LEU A 134 15.23 -3.53 8.09
CA LEU A 134 15.28 -4.78 7.33
C LEU A 134 16.23 -4.71 6.13
N ASN A 135 16.32 -3.55 5.46
CA ASN A 135 17.25 -3.38 4.36
C ASN A 135 18.71 -3.36 4.84
N ASP A 136 18.96 -2.83 6.04
CA ASP A 136 20.29 -2.79 6.65
C ASP A 136 20.68 -4.11 7.33
N HIS A 137 19.70 -4.99 7.58
CA HIS A 137 19.90 -6.26 8.28
C HIS A 137 19.31 -7.41 7.47
N PRO A 138 19.97 -7.84 6.37
CA PRO A 138 19.42 -8.89 5.49
C PRO A 138 19.11 -10.21 6.21
N GLU A 139 19.86 -10.57 7.25
CA GLU A 139 19.60 -11.78 8.05
C GLU A 139 18.26 -11.70 8.78
N VAL A 140 17.91 -10.52 9.30
CA VAL A 140 16.63 -10.30 9.98
C VAL A 140 15.50 -10.27 8.95
N ALA A 141 15.75 -9.71 7.77
CA ALA A 141 14.79 -9.70 6.68
C ALA A 141 14.44 -11.13 6.24
N LYS A 142 15.43 -12.03 6.21
CA LYS A 142 15.22 -13.45 5.90
C LYS A 142 14.38 -14.14 6.97
N GLU A 143 14.61 -13.85 8.23
CA GLU A 143 13.79 -14.38 9.32
C GLU A 143 12.33 -13.91 9.19
N TYR A 144 12.13 -12.65 8.87
CA TYR A 144 10.81 -12.08 8.63
C TYR A 144 10.11 -12.76 7.44
N GLU A 145 10.85 -12.99 6.36
CA GLU A 145 10.36 -13.73 5.20
C GLU A 145 9.92 -15.14 5.58
N ASN A 146 10.75 -15.85 6.36
CA ASN A 146 10.46 -17.22 6.78
C ASN A 146 9.19 -17.29 7.62
N LEU A 147 8.94 -16.31 8.48
CA LEU A 147 7.70 -16.23 9.26
C LEU A 147 6.47 -16.09 8.35
N LYS A 148 6.59 -15.34 7.28
CA LYS A 148 5.50 -15.15 6.32
C LYS A 148 5.24 -16.40 5.49
N LEU A 149 6.29 -17.17 5.18
CA LEU A 149 6.19 -18.36 4.35
C LEU A 149 5.75 -19.60 5.13
N SER A 150 5.86 -19.56 6.45
CA SER A 150 5.51 -20.70 7.31
C SER A 150 3.99 -20.85 7.52
#